data_72e2f679ed682d76025e2ee0ec65cc41
#
_entry.id   72e2f679ed682d76025e2ee0ec65cc41
#
_cell.length_a   1.000
_cell.length_b   1.000
_cell.length_c   1.000
_cell.angle_alpha   90.00
_cell.angle_beta   90.00
_cell.angle_gamma   90.00
#
_symmetry.space_group_name_H-M   'P 1'
#
loop_
_entity.id
_entity.type
_entity.pdbx_description
1 polymer ?
#
loop_
_entity_poly.entity_id
_entity_poly.type
_entity_poly.pdbx_seq_one_letter_code
_entity_poly.pdbx_strand_id
1 'polypeptide(L)'
;MGLFDAILGNAGEMSAEDATEELATILGPEEQIELAYKLIRDMIVLTDRRLILIDKQGVTGKKVEYRSVPYKSITMFTVESTGHFDLDAELKLWVSGQPSPIALEFNGKTNIYDMQGLLAAKIAGK
;
A
#
# COMPACT_ATOMS: atom_id res chain seq x y z
N MET A 1 13.16 7.27 -8.79
CA MET A 1 13.25 6.56 -10.01
C MET A 1 12.49 5.25 -9.97
N GLY A 2 11.35 5.26 -10.63
CA GLY A 2 10.40 4.17 -10.43
C GLY A 2 10.86 2.80 -10.88
N LEU A 3 11.54 2.73 -12.03
CA LEU A 3 11.92 1.44 -12.56
C LEU A 3 12.92 0.75 -11.64
N PHE A 4 13.91 1.49 -11.19
CA PHE A 4 14.93 0.91 -10.33
C PHE A 4 14.33 0.50 -8.98
N ASP A 5 13.46 1.34 -8.45
CA ASP A 5 12.79 1.03 -7.19
C ASP A 5 11.95 -0.22 -7.34
N ALA A 6 11.27 -0.36 -8.46
CA ALA A 6 10.44 -1.53 -8.69
C ALA A 6 11.28 -2.80 -8.77
N ILE A 7 12.46 -2.71 -9.39
CA ILE A 7 13.34 -3.87 -9.45
C ILE A 7 13.76 -4.29 -8.05
N LEU A 8 13.96 -3.33 -7.17
CA LEU A 8 14.32 -3.62 -5.78
C LEU A 8 13.13 -4.02 -4.93
N GLY A 9 11.93 -3.95 -5.48
CA GLY A 9 10.74 -4.34 -4.76
C GLY A 9 10.12 -3.24 -3.92
N ASN A 10 10.64 -2.02 -4.01
CA ASN A 10 10.13 -0.92 -3.20
C ASN A 10 9.03 -0.18 -3.94
N ALA A 11 8.02 0.23 -3.20
CA ALA A 11 6.88 0.94 -3.77
C ALA A 11 7.20 2.42 -3.94
N GLY A 12 6.79 2.98 -5.08
CA GLY A 12 6.85 4.40 -5.36
C GLY A 12 5.45 4.95 -5.48
N GLU A 13 5.33 6.26 -5.30
CA GLU A 13 4.01 6.91 -5.32
C GLU A 13 3.38 6.85 -6.69
N MET A 14 2.06 6.78 -6.70
CA MET A 14 1.23 6.74 -7.88
C MET A 14 0.04 7.66 -7.64
N SER A 15 -0.43 8.35 -8.69
CA SER A 15 -1.54 9.26 -8.49
C SER A 15 -2.83 8.49 -8.21
N ALA A 16 -3.71 9.10 -7.42
CA ALA A 16 -5.00 8.50 -7.12
C ALA A 16 -5.83 8.34 -8.39
N GLU A 17 -5.67 9.26 -9.33
CA GLU A 17 -6.43 9.20 -10.57
C GLU A 17 -6.03 7.98 -11.41
N ASP A 18 -4.73 7.76 -11.56
CA ASP A 18 -4.25 6.62 -12.31
C ASP A 18 -4.68 5.31 -11.64
N ALA A 19 -4.59 5.26 -10.30
CA ALA A 19 -5.01 4.08 -9.58
C ALA A 19 -6.50 3.83 -9.72
N THR A 20 -7.29 4.89 -9.71
CA THR A 20 -8.73 4.75 -9.86
C THR A 20 -9.08 4.16 -11.23
N GLU A 21 -8.41 4.61 -12.27
CA GLU A 21 -8.65 4.05 -13.59
C GLU A 21 -8.29 2.57 -13.64
N GLU A 22 -7.16 2.22 -13.07
CA GLU A 22 -6.71 0.84 -13.14
C GLU A 22 -7.61 -0.09 -12.33
N LEU A 23 -8.17 0.40 -11.23
CA LEU A 23 -8.93 -0.44 -10.31
C LEU A 23 -10.44 -0.21 -10.40
N ALA A 24 -10.89 0.41 -11.48
CA ALA A 24 -12.30 0.80 -11.57
C ALA A 24 -13.24 -0.38 -11.38
N THR A 25 -12.83 -1.58 -11.80
CA THR A 25 -13.73 -2.73 -11.71
C THR A 25 -13.86 -3.31 -10.32
N ILE A 26 -12.93 -3.01 -9.40
CA ILE A 26 -13.00 -3.59 -8.07
C ILE A 26 -13.40 -2.60 -6.99
N LEU A 27 -13.44 -1.31 -7.31
CA LEU A 27 -13.84 -0.31 -6.33
C LEU A 27 -15.33 -0.39 -6.09
N GLY A 28 -15.74 -0.23 -4.82
CA GLY A 28 -17.13 -0.20 -4.48
C GLY A 28 -17.77 1.12 -4.85
N PRO A 29 -19.11 1.19 -4.73
CA PRO A 29 -19.82 2.41 -5.06
C PRO A 29 -19.30 3.57 -4.23
N GLU A 30 -18.90 4.64 -4.91
CA GLU A 30 -18.42 5.87 -4.26
C GLU A 30 -17.17 5.69 -3.43
N GLU A 31 -16.47 4.56 -3.57
CA GLU A 31 -15.21 4.36 -2.89
C GLU A 31 -14.13 5.22 -3.54
N GLN A 32 -13.37 5.95 -2.71
CA GLN A 32 -12.37 6.89 -3.20
C GLN A 32 -10.98 6.43 -2.81
N ILE A 33 -10.06 6.46 -3.77
CA ILE A 33 -8.66 6.16 -3.49
C ILE A 33 -8.00 7.42 -2.96
N GLU A 34 -7.33 7.30 -1.81
CA GLU A 34 -6.67 8.43 -1.19
C GLU A 34 -5.17 8.41 -1.36
N LEU A 35 -4.55 7.23 -1.33
CA LEU A 35 -3.14 7.07 -1.60
C LEU A 35 -2.91 5.80 -2.40
N ALA A 36 -1.92 5.82 -3.27
CA ALA A 36 -1.57 4.65 -4.07
C ALA A 36 -0.08 4.60 -4.29
N TYR A 37 0.44 3.38 -4.28
CA TYR A 37 1.86 3.11 -4.50
C TYR A 37 1.99 1.94 -5.47
N LYS A 38 3.02 1.97 -6.30
CA LYS A 38 3.17 0.96 -7.33
C LYS A 38 4.58 0.39 -7.34
N LEU A 39 4.67 -0.93 -7.41
CA LEU A 39 5.87 -1.65 -7.80
C LEU A 39 5.78 -1.94 -9.29
N ILE A 40 6.61 -2.84 -9.79
CA ILE A 40 6.56 -3.14 -11.22
C ILE A 40 5.17 -3.57 -11.65
N ARG A 41 4.59 -4.51 -10.93
CA ARG A 41 3.27 -5.05 -11.28
C ARG A 41 2.27 -4.88 -10.15
N ASP A 42 2.76 -4.84 -8.91
CA ASP A 42 1.91 -4.87 -7.74
C ASP A 42 1.54 -3.46 -7.33
N MET A 43 0.51 -3.35 -6.52
CA MET A 43 0.05 -2.05 -6.04
C MET A 43 -0.36 -2.14 -4.58
N ILE A 44 -0.19 -1.03 -3.90
CA ILE A 44 -0.66 -0.84 -2.53
C ILE A 44 -1.56 0.39 -2.58
N VAL A 45 -2.82 0.23 -2.24
CA VAL A 45 -3.81 1.29 -2.40
C VAL A 45 -4.57 1.47 -1.09
N LEU A 46 -4.71 2.72 -0.67
CA LEU A 46 -5.50 3.07 0.50
C LEU A 46 -6.71 3.86 0.03
N THR A 47 -7.89 3.31 0.27
CA THR A 47 -9.12 4.01 -0.05
C THR A 47 -9.71 4.60 1.23
N ASP A 48 -10.86 5.24 1.08
CA ASP A 48 -11.57 5.73 2.26
C ASP A 48 -12.17 4.61 3.10
N ARG A 49 -12.10 3.35 2.61
CA ARG A 49 -12.75 2.22 3.28
C ARG A 49 -11.80 1.09 3.65
N ARG A 50 -10.74 0.85 2.86
CA ARG A 50 -9.92 -0.33 3.05
C ARG A 50 -8.53 -0.11 2.48
N LEU A 51 -7.62 -0.97 2.92
CA LEU A 51 -6.31 -1.11 2.30
C LEU A 51 -6.43 -2.25 1.29
N ILE A 52 -5.96 -2.02 0.07
CA ILE A 52 -6.00 -3.04 -0.98
C ILE A 52 -4.57 -3.34 -1.40
N LEU A 53 -4.23 -4.62 -1.34
CA LEU A 53 -2.93 -5.11 -1.81
C LEU A 53 -3.18 -5.91 -3.08
N ILE A 54 -2.59 -5.45 -4.18
CA ILE A 54 -2.79 -6.08 -5.48
C ILE A 54 -1.51 -6.78 -5.88
N ASP A 55 -1.60 -8.09 -6.05
CA ASP A 55 -0.46 -8.94 -6.35
C ASP A 55 -0.69 -9.60 -7.70
N LYS A 56 0.04 -9.16 -8.72
CA LYS A 56 -0.05 -9.73 -10.06
C LYS A 56 0.97 -10.84 -10.17
N GLN A 57 0.49 -12.03 -10.41
CA GLN A 57 1.28 -13.24 -10.34
C GLN A 57 1.47 -13.87 -11.71
N GLY A 58 2.43 -14.81 -11.76
CA GLY A 58 2.68 -15.56 -12.98
C GLY A 58 3.54 -14.80 -13.96
N VAL A 59 4.03 -15.51 -14.98
CA VAL A 59 4.94 -14.94 -15.95
C VAL A 59 4.29 -13.79 -16.71
N THR A 60 3.01 -13.95 -17.04
CA THR A 60 2.29 -12.93 -17.81
C THR A 60 1.59 -11.91 -16.93
N GLY A 61 1.54 -12.13 -15.61
CA GLY A 61 0.82 -11.25 -14.72
C GLY A 61 -0.69 -11.32 -14.85
N LYS A 62 -1.21 -12.40 -15.45
CA LYS A 62 -2.64 -12.52 -15.65
C LYS A 62 -3.39 -12.96 -14.40
N LYS A 63 -2.71 -13.67 -13.49
CA LYS A 63 -3.33 -14.07 -12.25
C LYS A 63 -3.14 -12.95 -11.24
N VAL A 64 -4.22 -12.39 -10.75
CA VAL A 64 -4.16 -11.23 -9.88
C VAL A 64 -4.90 -11.53 -8.59
N GLU A 65 -4.22 -11.30 -7.48
CA GLU A 65 -4.86 -11.37 -6.17
C GLU A 65 -5.15 -9.95 -5.70
N TYR A 66 -6.38 -9.71 -5.31
CA TYR A 66 -6.80 -8.45 -4.70
C TYR A 66 -7.11 -8.73 -3.25
N ARG A 67 -6.23 -8.30 -2.35
CA ARG A 67 -6.44 -8.55 -0.93
C ARG A 67 -6.95 -7.27 -0.29
N SER A 68 -8.16 -7.32 0.24
CA SER A 68 -8.77 -6.18 0.91
C SER A 68 -8.64 -6.35 2.40
N VAL A 69 -8.07 -5.34 3.05
CA VAL A 69 -7.90 -5.36 4.50
C VAL A 69 -8.70 -4.20 5.06
N PRO A 70 -9.84 -4.50 5.71
CA PRO A 70 -10.60 -3.42 6.35
C PRO A 70 -9.75 -2.76 7.41
N TYR A 71 -9.84 -1.45 7.51
CA TYR A 71 -9.00 -0.72 8.48
C TYR A 71 -9.27 -1.21 9.90
N LYS A 72 -10.49 -1.56 10.21
CA LYS A 72 -10.82 -2.00 11.57
C LYS A 72 -10.18 -3.33 11.93
N SER A 73 -9.69 -4.08 10.93
CA SER A 73 -9.02 -5.35 11.19
C SER A 73 -7.54 -5.16 11.49
N ILE A 74 -7.01 -3.98 11.30
CA ILE A 74 -5.60 -3.70 11.59
C ILE A 74 -5.49 -3.30 13.05
N THR A 75 -4.71 -4.09 13.81
CA THR A 75 -4.60 -3.89 15.24
C THR A 75 -3.38 -3.07 15.63
N MET A 76 -2.36 -3.03 14.78
CA MET A 76 -1.13 -2.32 15.08
C MET A 76 -0.38 -2.08 13.78
N PHE A 77 0.32 -0.97 13.69
CA PHE A 77 1.25 -0.80 12.58
C PHE A 77 2.51 -0.11 13.11
N THR A 78 3.62 -0.37 12.43
CA THR A 78 4.89 0.28 12.73
C THR A 78 5.47 0.85 11.46
N VAL A 79 6.15 1.97 11.60
CA VAL A 79 6.92 2.56 10.51
C VAL A 79 8.35 2.64 10.99
N GLU A 80 9.23 2.03 10.21
CA GLU A 80 10.64 2.00 10.56
C GLU A 80 11.43 2.63 9.43
N SER A 81 12.26 3.59 9.74
CA SER A 81 13.16 4.17 8.77
C SER A 81 14.57 4.11 9.33
N THR A 82 15.54 4.16 8.42
CA THR A 82 16.93 4.06 8.86
C THR A 82 17.46 5.34 9.48
N GLY A 83 16.71 6.42 9.37
CA GLY A 83 17.18 7.71 9.87
C GLY A 83 18.03 8.48 8.90
N HIS A 84 18.29 7.93 7.74
CA HIS A 84 19.02 8.60 6.67
C HIS A 84 18.06 8.88 5.53
N PHE A 85 18.07 10.10 5.01
CA PHE A 85 17.26 10.36 3.84
C PHE A 85 17.80 9.49 2.70
N ASP A 86 16.97 9.25 1.71
CA ASP A 86 17.28 8.38 0.57
C ASP A 86 17.22 6.90 0.89
N LEU A 87 17.04 6.53 2.14
CA LEU A 87 16.94 5.12 2.45
C LEU A 87 15.48 4.71 2.60
N ASP A 88 15.27 3.43 2.44
CA ASP A 88 13.92 2.89 2.40
C ASP A 88 13.28 2.90 3.78
N ALA A 89 11.97 2.90 3.78
CA ALA A 89 11.19 2.77 5.00
C ALA A 89 10.38 1.49 4.91
N GLU A 90 10.11 0.88 6.05
CA GLU A 90 9.31 -0.33 6.12
C GLU A 90 8.09 -0.09 6.99
N LEU A 91 6.94 -0.47 6.47
CA LEU A 91 5.70 -0.44 7.21
C LEU A 91 5.27 -1.86 7.49
N LYS A 92 4.95 -2.15 8.73
CA LYS A 92 4.39 -3.45 9.11
C LYS A 92 3.00 -3.25 9.66
N LEU A 93 2.11 -4.15 9.27
CA LEU A 93 0.72 -4.12 9.71
C LEU A 93 0.38 -5.46 10.34
N TRP A 94 -0.25 -5.42 11.49
CA TRP A 94 -0.77 -6.64 12.13
C TRP A 94 -2.26 -6.67 11.94
N VAL A 95 -2.74 -7.75 11.34
CA VAL A 95 -4.16 -7.90 11.01
C VAL A 95 -4.73 -8.96 11.93
N SER A 96 -5.89 -8.66 12.51
CA SER A 96 -6.54 -9.57 13.43
C SER A 96 -6.74 -10.95 12.79
N GLY A 97 -6.33 -11.99 13.50
CA GLY A 97 -6.49 -13.35 13.01
C GLY A 97 -5.37 -13.85 12.14
N GLN A 98 -4.38 -13.02 11.82
CA GLN A 98 -3.26 -13.43 10.99
C GLN A 98 -2.04 -13.71 11.86
N PRO A 99 -1.30 -14.78 11.56
CA PRO A 99 -0.15 -15.14 12.41
C PRO A 99 1.07 -14.27 12.22
N SER A 100 1.19 -13.61 11.06
CA SER A 100 2.37 -12.81 10.75
C SER A 100 1.96 -11.46 10.24
N PRO A 101 2.78 -10.43 10.50
CA PRO A 101 2.46 -9.11 9.97
C PRO A 101 2.66 -9.05 8.46
N ILE A 102 1.99 -8.10 7.84
CA ILE A 102 2.23 -7.75 6.45
C ILE A 102 3.33 -6.70 6.44
N ALA A 103 4.40 -6.95 5.70
CA ALA A 103 5.52 -6.02 5.61
C ALA A 103 5.54 -5.40 4.23
N LEU A 104 5.61 -4.07 4.18
CA LEU A 104 5.61 -3.31 2.94
C LEU A 104 6.81 -2.38 2.94
N GLU A 105 7.58 -2.39 1.86
CA GLU A 105 8.76 -1.55 1.76
C GLU A 105 8.52 -0.43 0.76
N PHE A 106 8.95 0.76 1.12
CA PHE A 106 8.77 1.96 0.31
C PHE A 106 10.13 2.59 0.06
N ASN A 107 10.33 3.12 -1.14
CA ASN A 107 11.62 3.75 -1.47
C ASN A 107 11.79 5.05 -0.68
N GLY A 108 13.04 5.50 -0.61
CA GLY A 108 13.38 6.65 0.22
C GLY A 108 12.79 7.97 -0.26
N LYS A 109 12.24 8.00 -1.46
CA LYS A 109 11.61 9.21 -1.98
C LYS A 109 10.12 9.26 -1.71
N THR A 110 9.56 8.16 -1.22
CA THR A 110 8.14 8.11 -0.90
C THR A 110 7.90 8.81 0.43
N ASN A 111 6.85 9.61 0.48
CA ASN A 111 6.50 10.26 1.74
C ASN A 111 5.71 9.28 2.59
N ILE A 112 6.45 8.49 3.36
CA ILE A 112 5.84 7.46 4.20
C ILE A 112 4.97 8.08 5.30
N TYR A 113 5.21 9.35 5.62
CA TYR A 113 4.42 9.99 6.67
C TYR A 113 2.99 10.27 6.22
N ASP A 114 2.77 10.46 4.92
CA ASP A 114 1.40 10.57 4.42
C ASP A 114 0.63 9.28 4.69
N MET A 115 1.26 8.14 4.43
CA MET A 115 0.63 6.86 4.67
C MET A 115 0.41 6.63 6.16
N GLN A 116 1.41 6.96 6.98
CA GLN A 116 1.28 6.80 8.41
C GLN A 116 0.15 7.65 8.95
N GLY A 117 0.04 8.90 8.49
CA GLY A 117 -1.02 9.78 8.93
C GLY A 117 -2.40 9.26 8.53
N LEU A 118 -2.51 8.76 7.31
CA LEU A 118 -3.79 8.22 6.86
C LEU A 118 -4.17 6.98 7.66
N LEU A 119 -3.22 6.07 7.88
CA LEU A 119 -3.49 4.89 8.69
C LEU A 119 -3.89 5.27 10.10
N ALA A 120 -3.22 6.25 10.69
CA ALA A 120 -3.57 6.68 12.03
C ALA A 120 -5.01 7.20 12.06
N ALA A 121 -5.39 7.97 11.06
CA ALA A 121 -6.75 8.50 11.01
C ALA A 121 -7.78 7.40 10.83
N LYS A 122 -7.48 6.42 9.97
CA LYS A 122 -8.46 5.37 9.67
C LYS A 122 -8.55 4.31 10.74
N ILE A 123 -7.44 4.04 11.42
CA ILE A 123 -7.39 2.93 12.39
C ILE A 123 -7.63 3.43 13.81
N ALA A 124 -6.96 4.50 14.20
CA ALA A 124 -7.00 4.98 15.57
C ALA A 124 -7.87 6.23 15.75
N GLY A 125 -8.22 6.88 14.65
CA GLY A 125 -9.00 8.10 14.73
C GLY A 125 -10.48 7.84 14.72
N LYS A 126 -11.21 8.93 14.70
CA LYS A 126 -12.67 8.86 14.70
C LYS A 126 -13.21 9.29 13.38
#